data_f736232ac32021f32cbd9037f16cd197
#
_entry.id   f736232ac32021f32cbd9037f16cd197
#
_cell.length_a   1.000
_cell.length_b   1.000
_cell.length_c   1.000
_cell.angle_alpha   90.00
_cell.angle_beta   90.00
_cell.angle_gamma   90.00
#
_symmetry.space_group_name_H-M   'P 1'
#
loop_
_entity.id
_entity.type
_entity.pdbx_description
1 polymer ?
#
loop_
_entity_poly.entity_id
_entity_poly.type
_entity_poly.pdbx_seq_one_letter_code
_entity_poly.pdbx_strand_id
1 'polypeptide(L)'
;MDYKAIPFEKRIKSNIRNYALDNLYAIDTLREYCKALHALTGVDILLTERHGEKVVSVGGFAGFTPDVVGEPGRKVRVYGRTIAHLYAEMDKVPDTMRREVGNLLDEFTKMLSQWGEEAYLHKESSIYMDELEEKVGVQHVQTARGEKEDVLTGVYHKHYFEEQMQRLDDLSVAPVAVVNANINDWKFVNDHFGDEESDRLIRTIADILKQEAKP
;
A
#
# COMPACT_ATOMS: atom_id res chain seq x y z
N MET A 1 7.29 15.98 11.61
CA MET A 1 5.84 15.85 11.34
C MET A 1 5.45 14.41 11.55
N ASP A 2 4.73 14.13 12.63
CA ASP A 2 4.21 12.78 12.88
C ASP A 2 3.15 12.44 11.82
N TYR A 3 3.56 11.73 10.79
CA TYR A 3 2.66 11.16 9.81
C TYR A 3 1.92 9.98 10.48
N LYS A 4 0.79 10.26 11.14
CA LYS A 4 -0.09 9.20 11.62
C LYS A 4 -0.61 8.45 10.40
N ALA A 5 -0.15 7.22 10.23
CA ALA A 5 -0.66 6.32 9.18
C ALA A 5 -2.19 6.28 9.26
N ILE A 6 -2.87 6.46 8.13
CA ILE A 6 -4.31 6.36 8.07
C ILE A 6 -4.68 4.93 8.51
N PRO A 7 -5.54 4.76 9.53
CA PRO A 7 -5.95 3.42 9.96
C PRO A 7 -6.52 2.62 8.79
N PHE A 8 -6.17 1.34 8.71
CA PHE A 8 -6.55 0.45 7.60
C PHE A 8 -8.06 0.48 7.30
N GLU A 9 -8.90 0.51 8.33
CA GLU A 9 -10.36 0.63 8.18
C GLU A 9 -10.82 1.92 7.45
N LYS A 10 -10.14 3.05 7.69
CA LYS A 10 -10.43 4.30 6.99
C LYS A 10 -9.96 4.23 5.54
N ARG A 11 -8.82 3.59 5.32
CA ARG A 11 -8.25 3.37 3.99
C ARG A 11 -9.21 2.57 3.11
N ILE A 12 -9.72 1.43 3.60
CA ILE A 12 -10.69 0.60 2.89
C ILE A 12 -11.92 1.41 2.46
N LYS A 13 -12.46 2.25 3.32
CA LYS A 13 -13.65 3.05 3.00
C LYS A 13 -13.37 4.17 1.99
N SER A 14 -12.15 4.70 1.96
CA SER A 14 -11.80 5.82 1.06
C SER A 14 -11.30 5.35 -0.31
N ASN A 15 -10.46 4.32 -0.35
CA ASN A 15 -9.72 3.93 -1.55
C ASN A 15 -10.58 3.18 -2.56
N ILE A 16 -11.71 2.61 -2.16
CA ILE A 16 -12.64 1.93 -3.09
C ILE A 16 -13.04 2.83 -4.28
N ARG A 17 -12.89 4.14 -4.16
CA ARG A 17 -13.15 5.09 -5.25
C ARG A 17 -12.24 4.90 -6.46
N ASN A 18 -11.05 4.39 -6.24
CA ASN A 18 -10.01 4.22 -7.24
C ASN A 18 -10.09 2.88 -7.97
N TYR A 19 -11.07 2.04 -7.60
CA TYR A 19 -11.24 0.71 -8.17
C TYR A 19 -12.41 0.66 -9.14
N ALA A 20 -12.19 0.02 -10.25
CA ALA A 20 -13.16 -0.31 -11.28
C ALA A 20 -13.32 -1.83 -11.40
N LEU A 21 -14.21 -2.27 -12.27
CA LEU A 21 -14.52 -3.69 -12.43
C LEU A 21 -13.29 -4.52 -12.86
N ASP A 22 -12.50 -4.01 -13.78
CA ASP A 22 -11.30 -4.63 -14.33
C ASP A 22 -10.15 -4.74 -13.30
N ASN A 23 -10.15 -3.89 -12.30
CA ASN A 23 -9.18 -3.97 -11.21
C ASN A 23 -9.51 -5.07 -10.19
N LEU A 24 -10.78 -5.44 -10.07
CA LEU A 24 -11.25 -6.40 -9.07
C LEU A 24 -11.50 -7.78 -9.63
N TYR A 25 -11.79 -7.89 -10.92
CA TYR A 25 -12.18 -9.16 -11.56
C TYR A 25 -11.36 -9.42 -12.83
N ALA A 26 -11.09 -10.70 -13.08
CA ALA A 26 -10.63 -11.15 -14.38
C ALA A 26 -11.82 -11.14 -15.36
N ILE A 27 -11.84 -10.20 -16.30
CA ILE A 27 -12.97 -9.98 -17.22
C ILE A 27 -13.28 -11.23 -18.06
N ASP A 28 -12.25 -11.98 -18.48
CA ASP A 28 -12.46 -13.21 -19.23
C ASP A 28 -13.18 -14.28 -18.40
N THR A 29 -12.85 -14.39 -17.11
CA THR A 29 -13.55 -15.29 -16.18
C THR A 29 -15.02 -14.88 -16.01
N LEU A 30 -15.29 -13.57 -15.84
CA LEU A 30 -16.67 -13.07 -15.78
C LEU A 30 -17.45 -13.41 -17.07
N ARG A 31 -16.80 -13.27 -18.22
CA ARG A 31 -17.40 -13.60 -19.51
C ARG A 31 -17.78 -15.08 -19.61
N GLU A 32 -16.90 -15.96 -19.15
CA GLU A 32 -17.21 -17.40 -19.16
C GLU A 32 -18.36 -17.77 -18.21
N TYR A 33 -18.44 -17.15 -17.02
CA TYR A 33 -19.60 -17.34 -16.13
C TYR A 33 -20.91 -16.83 -16.74
N CYS A 34 -20.90 -15.67 -17.38
CA CYS A 34 -22.07 -15.13 -18.06
C CYS A 34 -22.51 -16.04 -19.24
N LYS A 35 -21.55 -16.58 -20.01
CA LYS A 35 -21.83 -17.55 -21.06
C LYS A 35 -22.44 -18.85 -20.51
N ALA A 36 -21.90 -19.37 -19.41
CA ALA A 36 -22.42 -20.58 -18.78
C ALA A 36 -23.86 -20.37 -18.27
N LEU A 37 -24.13 -19.23 -17.61
CA LEU A 37 -25.51 -18.89 -17.19
C LEU A 37 -26.48 -18.78 -18.37
N HIS A 38 -26.05 -18.08 -19.42
CA HIS A 38 -26.85 -17.97 -20.65
C HIS A 38 -27.16 -19.36 -21.27
N ALA A 39 -26.15 -20.22 -21.38
CA ALA A 39 -26.31 -21.56 -21.94
C ALA A 39 -27.25 -22.44 -21.11
N LEU A 40 -27.25 -22.31 -19.79
CA LEU A 40 -28.09 -23.09 -18.88
C LEU A 40 -29.54 -22.60 -18.81
N THR A 41 -29.73 -21.28 -18.86
CA THR A 41 -31.02 -20.65 -18.54
C THR A 41 -31.73 -19.99 -19.72
N GLY A 42 -31.00 -19.72 -20.81
CA GLY A 42 -31.48 -18.93 -21.94
C GLY A 42 -31.53 -17.42 -21.65
N VAL A 43 -31.14 -16.97 -20.48
CA VAL A 43 -31.15 -15.54 -20.12
C VAL A 43 -30.04 -14.79 -20.85
N ASP A 44 -30.37 -13.68 -21.50
CA ASP A 44 -29.37 -12.77 -22.05
C ASP A 44 -28.83 -11.86 -20.93
N ILE A 45 -27.49 -11.68 -20.85
CA ILE A 45 -26.83 -11.01 -19.75
C ILE A 45 -25.92 -9.91 -20.27
N LEU A 46 -26.02 -8.73 -19.67
CA LEU A 46 -25.10 -7.63 -19.86
C LEU A 46 -24.54 -7.17 -18.51
N LEU A 47 -23.22 -7.18 -18.39
CA LEU A 47 -22.51 -6.58 -17.27
C LEU A 47 -21.85 -5.27 -17.73
N THR A 48 -22.10 -4.19 -16.99
CA THR A 48 -21.54 -2.88 -17.28
C THR A 48 -20.71 -2.38 -16.12
N GLU A 49 -19.81 -1.46 -16.40
CA GLU A 49 -19.19 -0.61 -15.38
C GLU A 49 -20.27 0.26 -14.68
N ARG A 50 -19.85 0.89 -13.58
CA ARG A 50 -20.71 1.78 -12.77
C ARG A 50 -21.33 2.95 -13.56
N HIS A 51 -20.71 3.35 -14.67
CA HIS A 51 -21.18 4.44 -15.52
C HIS A 51 -21.93 3.96 -16.77
N GLY A 52 -22.15 2.66 -16.91
CA GLY A 52 -22.92 2.07 -18.01
C GLY A 52 -22.08 1.58 -19.20
N GLU A 53 -20.76 1.66 -19.13
CA GLU A 53 -19.88 1.12 -20.15
C GLU A 53 -20.00 -0.42 -20.18
N LYS A 54 -20.26 -0.99 -21.35
CA LYS A 54 -20.46 -2.43 -21.53
C LYS A 54 -19.13 -3.18 -21.40
N VAL A 55 -19.05 -4.14 -20.49
CA VAL A 55 -17.84 -4.95 -20.24
C VAL A 55 -18.03 -6.39 -20.74
N VAL A 56 -19.13 -7.03 -20.37
CA VAL A 56 -19.48 -8.37 -20.82
C VAL A 56 -20.89 -8.35 -21.37
N SER A 57 -21.08 -8.82 -22.60
CA SER A 57 -22.38 -8.95 -23.23
C SER A 57 -22.54 -10.35 -23.79
N VAL A 58 -23.61 -11.03 -23.41
CA VAL A 58 -24.00 -12.37 -23.90
C VAL A 58 -25.44 -12.33 -24.27
N GLY A 59 -25.77 -12.63 -25.57
CA GLY A 59 -27.12 -12.60 -26.10
C GLY A 59 -27.52 -11.25 -26.71
N GLY A 60 -28.77 -10.84 -26.56
CA GLY A 60 -29.46 -9.83 -27.36
C GLY A 60 -29.22 -8.35 -27.07
N PHE A 61 -28.15 -7.96 -26.37
CA PHE A 61 -27.92 -6.56 -25.95
C PHE A 61 -27.24 -5.62 -26.97
N ALA A 62 -27.22 -5.99 -28.26
CA ALA A 62 -26.51 -5.22 -29.29
C ALA A 62 -26.97 -3.76 -29.41
N GLY A 63 -28.28 -3.50 -29.32
CA GLY A 63 -28.87 -2.14 -29.41
C GLY A 63 -29.26 -1.52 -28.08
N PHE A 64 -28.99 -2.18 -26.96
CA PHE A 64 -29.37 -1.71 -25.63
C PHE A 64 -28.41 -0.64 -25.12
N THR A 65 -28.95 0.48 -24.62
CA THR A 65 -28.19 1.52 -23.93
C THR A 65 -28.53 1.44 -22.44
N PRO A 66 -27.56 1.11 -21.57
CA PRO A 66 -27.80 1.03 -20.14
C PRO A 66 -28.19 2.37 -19.52
N ASP A 67 -29.30 2.41 -18.79
CA ASP A 67 -29.68 3.55 -17.93
C ASP A 67 -29.35 3.20 -16.47
N VAL A 68 -28.15 3.54 -16.07
CA VAL A 68 -27.66 3.24 -14.70
C VAL A 68 -28.31 4.11 -13.61
N VAL A 69 -29.06 5.13 -13.98
CA VAL A 69 -29.76 6.06 -13.07
C VAL A 69 -31.23 5.69 -12.95
N GLY A 70 -31.95 5.63 -14.06
CA GLY A 70 -33.40 5.35 -14.09
C GLY A 70 -33.69 3.86 -13.91
N GLU A 71 -32.97 3.02 -14.64
CA GLU A 71 -33.15 1.55 -14.61
C GLU A 71 -31.79 0.84 -14.39
N PRO A 72 -31.23 0.93 -13.16
CA PRO A 72 -29.84 0.52 -12.91
C PRO A 72 -29.56 -0.99 -12.97
N GLY A 73 -30.54 -1.83 -13.22
CA GLY A 73 -30.38 -3.27 -13.14
C GLY A 73 -29.99 -3.75 -11.72
N ARG A 74 -29.39 -4.94 -11.63
CA ARG A 74 -28.85 -5.47 -10.37
C ARG A 74 -27.48 -4.85 -10.09
N LYS A 75 -27.30 -4.30 -8.88
CA LYS A 75 -26.07 -3.59 -8.50
C LYS A 75 -25.08 -4.53 -7.86
N VAL A 76 -23.89 -4.67 -8.45
CA VAL A 76 -22.73 -5.28 -7.82
C VAL A 76 -22.04 -4.23 -6.95
N ARG A 77 -21.99 -4.49 -5.64
CA ARG A 77 -21.44 -3.54 -4.65
C ARG A 77 -20.25 -4.11 -3.95
N VAL A 78 -19.23 -3.26 -3.75
CA VAL A 78 -18.04 -3.57 -2.99
C VAL A 78 -17.88 -2.49 -1.93
N TYR A 79 -17.87 -2.87 -0.67
CA TYR A 79 -17.87 -1.94 0.49
C TYR A 79 -18.90 -0.81 0.35
N GLY A 80 -20.12 -1.18 -0.03
CA GLY A 80 -21.25 -0.25 -0.19
C GLY A 80 -21.24 0.60 -1.47
N ARG A 81 -20.16 0.56 -2.26
CA ARG A 81 -20.05 1.28 -3.53
C ARG A 81 -20.45 0.39 -4.70
N THR A 82 -21.29 0.91 -5.58
CA THR A 82 -21.61 0.23 -6.85
C THR A 82 -20.39 0.27 -7.78
N ILE A 83 -19.94 -0.91 -8.21
CA ILE A 83 -18.82 -1.11 -9.13
C ILE A 83 -19.32 -1.48 -10.51
N ALA A 84 -20.43 -2.23 -10.58
CA ALA A 84 -20.99 -2.71 -11.83
C ALA A 84 -22.53 -2.82 -11.75
N HIS A 85 -23.16 -2.91 -12.91
CA HIS A 85 -24.58 -3.21 -13.06
C HIS A 85 -24.76 -4.44 -13.93
N LEU A 86 -25.64 -5.35 -13.48
CA LEU A 86 -26.00 -6.55 -14.20
C LEU A 86 -27.43 -6.39 -14.72
N TYR A 87 -27.56 -6.37 -16.04
CA TYR A 87 -28.83 -6.40 -16.76
C TYR A 87 -29.10 -7.79 -17.28
N ALA A 88 -30.34 -8.19 -17.25
CA ALA A 88 -30.76 -9.51 -17.72
C ALA A 88 -32.07 -9.37 -18.49
N GLU A 89 -32.12 -9.97 -19.69
CA GLU A 89 -33.34 -10.07 -20.51
C GLU A 89 -33.84 -11.51 -20.51
N MET A 90 -35.06 -11.68 -20.05
CA MET A 90 -35.65 -13.00 -19.81
C MET A 90 -36.67 -13.42 -20.84
N ASP A 91 -36.74 -12.75 -21.97
CA ASP A 91 -37.76 -13.03 -23.00
C ASP A 91 -37.71 -14.45 -23.54
N LYS A 92 -36.49 -15.04 -23.57
CA LYS A 92 -36.27 -16.43 -24.00
C LYS A 92 -36.41 -17.45 -22.87
N VAL A 93 -36.58 -16.99 -21.62
CA VAL A 93 -36.71 -17.86 -20.45
C VAL A 93 -38.18 -18.29 -20.33
N PRO A 94 -38.48 -19.59 -20.24
CA PRO A 94 -39.85 -20.08 -20.03
C PRO A 94 -40.48 -19.46 -18.78
N ASP A 95 -41.75 -19.09 -18.84
CA ASP A 95 -42.45 -18.42 -17.71
C ASP A 95 -42.40 -19.24 -16.44
N THR A 96 -42.42 -20.57 -16.54
CA THR A 96 -42.29 -21.48 -15.39
C THR A 96 -40.95 -21.39 -14.68
N MET A 97 -39.90 -20.90 -15.33
CA MET A 97 -38.54 -20.80 -14.80
C MET A 97 -38.12 -19.37 -14.49
N ARG A 98 -38.90 -18.35 -14.85
CA ARG A 98 -38.52 -16.95 -14.68
C ARG A 98 -38.21 -16.58 -13.23
N ARG A 99 -38.94 -17.13 -12.29
CA ARG A 99 -38.72 -16.89 -10.85
C ARG A 99 -37.41 -17.48 -10.37
N GLU A 100 -37.12 -18.72 -10.73
CA GLU A 100 -35.91 -19.44 -10.36
C GLU A 100 -34.68 -18.79 -10.99
N VAL A 101 -34.77 -18.42 -12.27
CA VAL A 101 -33.71 -17.68 -12.96
C VAL A 101 -33.49 -16.30 -12.34
N GLY A 102 -34.57 -15.60 -11.95
CA GLY A 102 -34.49 -14.35 -11.23
C GLY A 102 -33.70 -14.47 -9.91
N ASN A 103 -34.04 -15.49 -9.10
CA ASN A 103 -33.34 -15.80 -7.85
C ASN A 103 -31.87 -16.16 -8.11
N LEU A 104 -31.57 -16.94 -9.15
CA LEU A 104 -30.20 -17.28 -9.53
C LEU A 104 -29.37 -16.05 -9.89
N LEU A 105 -29.95 -15.10 -10.62
CA LEU A 105 -29.26 -13.83 -10.96
C LEU A 105 -29.05 -12.96 -9.74
N ASP A 106 -29.96 -12.97 -8.78
CA ASP A 106 -29.78 -12.24 -7.51
C ASP A 106 -28.65 -12.86 -6.68
N GLU A 107 -28.58 -14.19 -6.58
CA GLU A 107 -27.48 -14.88 -5.90
C GLU A 107 -26.14 -14.71 -6.64
N PHE A 108 -26.14 -14.74 -7.97
CA PHE A 108 -24.96 -14.45 -8.78
C PHE A 108 -24.44 -13.01 -8.52
N THR A 109 -25.35 -12.05 -8.43
CA THR A 109 -25.01 -10.66 -8.13
C THR A 109 -24.39 -10.51 -6.72
N LYS A 110 -24.91 -11.23 -5.72
CA LYS A 110 -24.35 -11.27 -4.38
C LYS A 110 -22.96 -11.92 -4.36
N MET A 111 -22.81 -13.04 -5.07
CA MET A 111 -21.52 -13.72 -5.20
C MET A 111 -20.48 -12.80 -5.85
N LEU A 112 -20.82 -12.07 -6.89
CA LEU A 112 -19.93 -11.06 -7.48
C LEU A 112 -19.56 -9.99 -6.47
N SER A 113 -20.54 -9.49 -5.68
CA SER A 113 -20.24 -8.46 -4.66
C SER A 113 -19.25 -8.98 -3.62
N GLN A 114 -19.45 -10.18 -3.09
CA GLN A 114 -18.55 -10.82 -2.12
C GLN A 114 -17.14 -11.05 -2.71
N TRP A 115 -17.07 -11.59 -3.91
CA TRP A 115 -15.80 -11.80 -4.60
C TRP A 115 -15.04 -10.48 -4.82
N GLY A 116 -15.76 -9.42 -5.20
CA GLY A 116 -15.17 -8.09 -5.33
C GLY A 116 -14.66 -7.52 -4.00
N GLU A 117 -15.38 -7.77 -2.89
CA GLU A 117 -14.95 -7.37 -1.55
C GLU A 117 -13.67 -8.10 -1.12
N GLU A 118 -13.59 -9.40 -1.36
CA GLU A 118 -12.37 -10.20 -1.07
C GLU A 118 -11.18 -9.76 -1.91
N ALA A 119 -11.38 -9.57 -3.22
CA ALA A 119 -10.33 -9.11 -4.13
C ALA A 119 -9.81 -7.71 -3.74
N TYR A 120 -10.72 -6.81 -3.39
CA TYR A 120 -10.39 -5.47 -2.93
C TYR A 120 -9.61 -5.49 -1.61
N LEU A 121 -10.10 -6.25 -0.62
CA LEU A 121 -9.46 -6.39 0.68
C LEU A 121 -8.03 -6.95 0.54
N HIS A 122 -7.87 -7.97 -0.28
CA HIS A 122 -6.57 -8.58 -0.53
C HIS A 122 -5.58 -7.58 -1.14
N LYS A 123 -6.00 -6.82 -2.16
CA LYS A 123 -5.15 -5.79 -2.79
C LYS A 123 -4.76 -4.67 -1.84
N GLU A 124 -5.73 -4.12 -1.09
CA GLU A 124 -5.44 -3.05 -0.13
C GLU A 124 -4.58 -3.53 1.04
N SER A 125 -4.77 -4.78 1.49
CA SER A 125 -3.91 -5.39 2.51
C SER A 125 -2.48 -5.54 2.04
N SER A 126 -2.26 -6.01 0.80
CA SER A 126 -0.92 -6.16 0.24
C SER A 126 -0.21 -4.82 0.17
N ILE A 127 -0.86 -3.81 -0.40
CA ILE A 127 -0.28 -2.45 -0.50
C ILE A 127 0.02 -1.87 0.89
N TYR A 128 -0.87 -2.09 1.86
CA TYR A 128 -0.67 -1.61 3.22
C TYR A 128 0.49 -2.30 3.94
N MET A 129 0.68 -3.59 3.72
CA MET A 129 1.82 -4.35 4.25
C MET A 129 3.13 -3.88 3.64
N ASP A 130 3.20 -3.69 2.32
CA ASP A 130 4.38 -3.16 1.64
C ASP A 130 4.78 -1.77 2.18
N GLU A 131 3.80 -0.89 2.41
CA GLU A 131 4.03 0.44 3.02
C GLU A 131 4.53 0.35 4.48
N LEU A 132 4.06 -0.65 5.24
CA LEU A 132 4.53 -0.88 6.61
C LEU A 132 5.95 -1.42 6.63
N GLU A 133 6.28 -2.37 5.76
CA GLU A 133 7.62 -2.94 5.63
C GLU A 133 8.64 -1.87 5.24
N GLU A 134 8.29 -1.00 4.29
CA GLU A 134 9.14 0.14 3.92
C GLU A 134 9.41 1.06 5.12
N LYS A 135 8.37 1.40 5.89
CA LYS A 135 8.51 2.25 7.09
C LYS A 135 9.35 1.59 8.18
N VAL A 136 9.15 0.31 8.43
CA VAL A 136 9.94 -0.46 9.40
C VAL A 136 11.41 -0.51 8.95
N GLY A 137 11.66 -0.75 7.66
CA GLY A 137 13.01 -0.73 7.10
C GLY A 137 13.71 0.62 7.29
N VAL A 138 13.03 1.73 7.02
CA VAL A 138 13.56 3.08 7.24
C VAL A 138 13.82 3.35 8.73
N GLN A 139 12.92 2.93 9.63
CA GLN A 139 13.12 3.07 11.07
C GLN A 139 14.31 2.25 11.58
N HIS A 140 14.47 1.01 11.12
CA HIS A 140 15.63 0.18 11.48
C HIS A 140 16.96 0.82 11.05
N VAL A 141 17.02 1.38 9.84
CA VAL A 141 18.22 2.07 9.36
C VAL A 141 18.50 3.32 10.20
N GLN A 142 17.49 4.09 10.58
CA GLN A 142 17.64 5.28 11.43
C GLN A 142 18.06 4.90 12.86
N THR A 143 17.47 3.86 13.45
CA THR A 143 17.82 3.37 14.78
C THR A 143 19.25 2.81 14.79
N ALA A 144 19.61 1.99 13.80
CA ALA A 144 20.95 1.43 13.68
C ALA A 144 22.04 2.50 13.45
N ARG A 145 21.70 3.62 12.77
CA ARG A 145 22.58 4.79 12.67
C ARG A 145 22.70 5.52 13.99
N GLY A 146 21.60 5.80 14.69
CA GLY A 146 21.60 6.45 16.00
C GLY A 146 22.28 5.64 17.09
N GLU A 147 22.32 4.30 16.98
CA GLU A 147 23.07 3.43 17.90
C GLU A 147 24.59 3.47 17.66
N LYS A 148 25.02 3.83 16.47
CA LYS A 148 26.45 3.83 16.09
C LYS A 148 27.06 5.22 16.04
N GLU A 149 26.29 6.22 15.60
CA GLU A 149 26.76 7.56 15.31
C GLU A 149 26.08 8.60 16.22
N ASP A 150 26.88 9.54 16.73
CA ASP A 150 26.38 10.70 17.48
C ASP A 150 25.57 11.64 16.58
N VAL A 151 24.36 12.01 17.03
CA VAL A 151 23.40 12.80 16.23
C VAL A 151 23.93 14.22 15.91
N LEU A 152 24.73 14.79 16.80
CA LEU A 152 25.25 16.14 16.62
C LEU A 152 26.39 16.18 15.60
N THR A 153 27.30 15.23 15.69
CA THR A 153 28.56 15.22 14.96
C THR A 153 28.63 14.19 13.83
N GLY A 154 27.79 13.15 13.88
CA GLY A 154 27.84 12.02 12.95
C GLY A 154 29.16 11.24 13.01
N VAL A 155 29.92 11.33 14.13
CA VAL A 155 31.04 10.42 14.43
C VAL A 155 30.53 9.26 15.28
N TYR A 156 31.29 8.18 15.32
CA TYR A 156 30.89 7.01 16.08
C TYR A 156 30.87 7.25 17.58
N HIS A 157 29.87 6.71 18.28
CA HIS A 157 29.81 6.69 19.72
C HIS A 157 30.96 5.87 20.31
N LYS A 158 31.34 6.19 21.54
CA LYS A 158 32.40 5.51 22.30
C LYS A 158 32.20 3.97 22.28
N HIS A 159 31.00 3.48 22.51
CA HIS A 159 30.72 2.04 22.53
C HIS A 159 31.05 1.37 21.20
N TYR A 160 30.65 1.96 20.09
CA TYR A 160 30.97 1.42 18.77
C TYR A 160 32.45 1.46 18.45
N PHE A 161 33.14 2.53 18.90
CA PHE A 161 34.60 2.62 18.79
C PHE A 161 35.31 1.48 19.57
N GLU A 162 34.89 1.23 20.81
CA GLU A 162 35.44 0.17 21.66
C GLU A 162 35.25 -1.22 21.03
N GLU A 163 34.06 -1.46 20.46
CA GLU A 163 33.76 -2.70 19.72
C GLU A 163 34.67 -2.89 18.49
N GLN A 164 34.89 -1.82 17.72
CA GLN A 164 35.80 -1.88 16.57
C GLN A 164 37.24 -2.10 16.98
N MET A 165 37.72 -1.47 18.06
CA MET A 165 39.05 -1.70 18.59
C MET A 165 39.27 -3.15 19.01
N GLN A 166 38.31 -3.74 19.69
CA GLN A 166 38.37 -5.18 20.06
C GLN A 166 38.45 -6.10 18.85
N ARG A 167 37.70 -5.81 17.81
CA ARG A 167 37.77 -6.56 16.54
C ARG A 167 39.12 -6.45 15.86
N LEU A 168 39.76 -5.28 15.91
CA LEU A 168 41.11 -5.11 15.36
C LEU A 168 42.17 -5.90 16.14
N ASP A 169 42.05 -5.95 17.46
CA ASP A 169 42.89 -6.78 18.34
C ASP A 169 42.74 -8.28 18.01
N ASP A 170 41.47 -8.76 17.86
CA ASP A 170 41.16 -10.15 17.53
C ASP A 170 41.71 -10.57 16.16
N LEU A 171 41.76 -9.62 15.21
CA LEU A 171 42.30 -9.85 13.86
C LEU A 171 43.82 -9.68 13.78
N SER A 172 44.46 -9.33 14.88
CA SER A 172 45.93 -9.05 14.95
C SER A 172 46.41 -8.06 13.87
N VAL A 173 45.59 -7.07 13.57
CA VAL A 173 45.93 -6.01 12.60
C VAL A 173 46.91 -5.03 13.28
N ALA A 174 48.18 -5.05 12.89
CA ALA A 174 49.19 -4.15 13.41
C ALA A 174 50.04 -3.59 12.26
N PRO A 175 50.55 -2.34 12.39
CA PRO A 175 50.40 -1.40 13.51
C PRO A 175 49.11 -0.58 13.45
N VAL A 176 48.49 -0.29 14.60
CA VAL A 176 47.34 0.62 14.75
C VAL A 176 47.80 1.81 15.60
N ALA A 177 47.50 3.04 15.16
CA ALA A 177 47.72 4.24 15.92
C ALA A 177 46.37 4.80 16.44
N VAL A 178 46.30 5.12 17.73
CA VAL A 178 45.14 5.76 18.33
C VAL A 178 45.52 7.21 18.70
N VAL A 179 44.72 8.15 18.19
CA VAL A 179 44.89 9.58 18.49
C VAL A 179 43.74 10.01 19.41
N ASN A 180 44.10 10.59 20.57
CA ASN A 180 43.13 11.17 21.49
C ASN A 180 43.24 12.70 21.39
N ALA A 181 42.13 13.36 21.07
CA ALA A 181 42.02 14.81 20.97
C ALA A 181 41.03 15.34 22.00
N ASN A 182 41.35 16.47 22.65
CA ASN A 182 40.48 17.13 23.59
C ASN A 182 40.29 18.60 23.19
N ILE A 183 39.10 19.13 23.35
CA ILE A 183 38.80 20.55 23.12
C ILE A 183 39.00 21.28 24.43
N ASN A 184 40.03 22.10 24.47
CA ASN A 184 40.30 22.94 25.64
C ASN A 184 39.27 24.08 25.73
N ASP A 185 38.91 24.45 26.96
CA ASP A 185 38.00 25.56 27.25
C ASP A 185 36.61 25.46 26.61
N TRP A 186 36.18 24.24 26.21
CA TRP A 186 34.84 24.04 25.65
C TRP A 186 33.75 24.56 26.60
N LYS A 187 33.90 24.34 27.89
CA LYS A 187 32.96 24.84 28.89
C LYS A 187 32.87 26.37 28.88
N PHE A 188 33.98 27.08 28.70
CA PHE A 188 33.98 28.53 28.57
C PHE A 188 33.16 28.98 27.31
N VAL A 189 33.32 28.30 26.20
CA VAL A 189 32.55 28.60 24.99
C VAL A 189 31.05 28.40 25.25
N ASN A 190 30.69 27.31 25.88
CA ASN A 190 29.29 27.00 26.19
C ASN A 190 28.67 28.01 27.17
N ASP A 191 29.39 28.36 28.23
CA ASP A 191 28.93 29.29 29.29
C ASP A 191 28.79 30.74 28.78
N HIS A 192 29.60 31.17 27.80
CA HIS A 192 29.66 32.55 27.33
C HIS A 192 28.93 32.78 26.02
N PHE A 193 28.84 31.78 25.13
CA PHE A 193 28.29 31.92 23.80
C PHE A 193 27.04 31.06 23.59
N GLY A 194 26.71 30.18 24.57
CA GLY A 194 25.54 29.32 24.55
C GLY A 194 25.70 28.02 23.79
N ASP A 195 24.69 27.17 23.89
CA ASP A 195 24.70 25.81 23.37
C ASP A 195 24.85 25.78 21.84
N GLU A 196 24.26 26.73 21.11
CA GLU A 196 24.29 26.76 19.64
C GLU A 196 25.70 26.92 19.08
N GLU A 197 26.51 27.85 19.66
CA GLU A 197 27.90 28.07 19.27
C GLU A 197 28.80 26.93 19.73
N SER A 198 28.55 26.38 20.90
CA SER A 198 29.20 25.18 21.41
C SER A 198 29.01 23.99 20.49
N ASP A 199 27.77 23.73 20.07
CA ASP A 199 27.42 22.68 19.12
C ASP A 199 28.08 22.90 17.77
N ARG A 200 28.13 24.15 17.29
CA ARG A 200 28.77 24.50 16.02
C ARG A 200 30.28 24.22 16.08
N LEU A 201 30.93 24.55 17.20
CA LEU A 201 32.35 24.25 17.42
C LEU A 201 32.63 22.74 17.35
N ILE A 202 31.83 21.95 18.06
CA ILE A 202 31.97 20.48 18.07
C ILE A 202 31.76 19.89 16.67
N ARG A 203 30.73 20.33 15.96
CA ARG A 203 30.48 19.88 14.56
C ARG A 203 31.66 20.21 13.65
N THR A 204 32.17 21.44 13.74
CA THR A 204 33.31 21.88 12.91
C THR A 204 34.54 21.00 13.14
N ILE A 205 34.86 20.71 14.40
CA ILE A 205 36.00 19.84 14.73
C ILE A 205 35.77 18.41 14.24
N ALA A 206 34.57 17.88 14.43
CA ALA A 206 34.19 16.54 13.91
C ALA A 206 34.34 16.45 12.39
N ASP A 207 33.94 17.47 11.66
CA ASP A 207 34.07 17.54 10.21
C ASP A 207 35.52 17.59 9.74
N ILE A 208 36.36 18.35 10.42
CA ILE A 208 37.81 18.39 10.15
C ILE A 208 38.42 17.01 10.39
N LEU A 209 38.13 16.38 11.52
CA LEU A 209 38.66 15.05 11.84
C LEU A 209 38.19 13.99 10.81
N LYS A 210 36.95 14.05 10.35
CA LYS A 210 36.47 13.17 9.30
C LYS A 210 37.17 13.39 7.95
N GLN A 211 37.52 14.62 7.62
CA GLN A 211 38.23 14.95 6.39
C GLN A 211 39.67 14.43 6.41
N GLU A 212 40.37 14.62 7.53
CA GLU A 212 41.77 14.20 7.70
C GLU A 212 41.92 12.68 7.91
N ALA A 213 40.91 12.02 8.49
CA ALA A 213 40.90 10.57 8.73
C ALA A 213 40.53 9.71 7.49
N LYS A 214 40.36 10.30 6.31
CA LYS A 214 40.13 9.53 5.09
C LYS A 214 41.39 8.80 4.66
N PRO A 215 41.30 7.50 4.32
CA PRO A 215 42.42 6.73 3.81
C PRO A 215 42.90 7.23 2.44
#